data_f5e2bc92d71d08d38e428090ba9a6e12
#
_entry.id   f5e2bc92d71d08d38e428090ba9a6e12
#
_cell.length_a   1.000
_cell.length_b   1.000
_cell.length_c   1.000
_cell.angle_alpha   90.00
_cell.angle_beta   90.00
_cell.angle_gamma   90.00
#
_symmetry.space_group_name_H-M   'P 1'
#
loop_
_entity.id
_entity.type
_entity.pdbx_description
1 polymer ?
#
loop_
_entity_poly.entity_id
_entity_poly.type
_entity_poly.pdbx_seq_one_letter_code
_entity_poly.pdbx_strand_id
1 'polypeptide(L)'
;MSAFFPLPETVDACREQLRLLADEMTEIRTQIATADIRRQAARRALDAQWFQQAKTALHAKQQAAAHLTAHLKTLTARNGREGFKDALIELIRPHYDTTTWAQLIQQARRAHHG
;
A
#
# COMPACT_ATOMS: atom_id res chain seq x y z
N MET A 1 13.97 -15.06 8.43
CA MET A 1 13.38 -15.06 7.09
C MET A 1 12.35 -13.96 7.01
N SER A 2 12.59 -13.01 6.18
CA SER A 2 11.60 -11.98 5.95
C SER A 2 10.42 -12.60 5.20
N ALA A 3 9.25 -12.53 5.79
CA ALA A 3 8.05 -12.85 5.06
C ALA A 3 7.87 -11.77 4.00
N PHE A 4 8.21 -12.08 2.77
CA PHE A 4 7.84 -11.24 1.67
C PHE A 4 6.37 -11.46 1.40
N PHE A 5 5.55 -10.53 1.88
CA PHE A 5 4.21 -10.44 1.36
C PHE A 5 4.33 -9.84 -0.04
N PRO A 6 3.83 -10.52 -1.08
CA PRO A 6 3.76 -9.86 -2.37
C PRO A 6 2.97 -8.56 -2.21
N LEU A 7 3.53 -7.45 -2.71
CA LEU A 7 2.84 -6.18 -2.66
C LEU A 7 1.56 -6.26 -3.50
N PRO A 8 0.44 -5.70 -3.00
CA PRO A 8 -0.81 -5.71 -3.76
C PRO A 8 -0.65 -5.00 -5.10
N GLU A 9 -1.31 -5.52 -6.12
CA GLU A 9 -1.23 -4.95 -7.46
C GLU A 9 -2.27 -3.84 -7.69
N THR A 10 -3.29 -3.76 -6.85
CA THR A 10 -4.37 -2.79 -7.00
C THR A 10 -4.43 -1.85 -5.81
N VAL A 11 -4.96 -0.64 -6.06
CA VAL A 11 -5.19 0.36 -5.01
C VAL A 11 -6.14 -0.18 -3.94
N ASP A 12 -7.22 -0.83 -4.34
CA ASP A 12 -8.21 -1.34 -3.40
C ASP A 12 -7.63 -2.43 -2.50
N ALA A 13 -6.85 -3.35 -3.06
CA ALA A 13 -6.18 -4.40 -2.27
C ALA A 13 -5.17 -3.79 -1.30
N CYS A 14 -4.45 -2.76 -1.73
CA CYS A 14 -3.48 -2.06 -0.89
C CYS A 14 -4.18 -1.36 0.28
N ARG A 15 -5.28 -0.67 0.03
CA ARG A 15 -6.08 -0.01 1.07
C ARG A 15 -6.66 -1.02 2.06
N GLU A 16 -7.12 -2.18 1.57
CA GLU A 16 -7.64 -3.24 2.45
C GLU A 16 -6.55 -3.79 3.37
N GLN A 17 -5.35 -4.02 2.86
CA GLN A 17 -4.23 -4.46 3.69
C GLN A 17 -3.83 -3.41 4.72
N LEU A 18 -3.83 -2.14 4.35
CA LEU A 18 -3.58 -1.04 5.29
C LEU A 18 -4.62 -0.99 6.40
N ARG A 19 -5.89 -1.21 6.06
CA ARG A 19 -6.98 -1.26 7.04
C ARG A 19 -6.77 -2.40 8.03
N LEU A 20 -6.43 -3.59 7.54
CA LEU A 20 -6.16 -4.76 8.39
C LEU A 20 -4.98 -4.50 9.32
N LEU A 21 -3.90 -3.91 8.81
CA LEU A 21 -2.74 -3.55 9.63
C LEU A 21 -3.10 -2.52 10.70
N ALA A 22 -3.92 -1.53 10.36
CA ALA A 22 -4.37 -0.51 11.32
C ALA A 22 -5.17 -1.16 12.45
N ASP A 23 -6.07 -2.10 12.13
CA ASP A 23 -6.86 -2.83 13.12
C ASP A 23 -5.96 -3.67 14.03
N GLU A 24 -4.98 -4.38 13.46
CA GLU A 24 -4.04 -5.18 14.21
C GLU A 24 -3.17 -4.33 15.14
N MET A 25 -2.70 -3.18 14.67
CA MET A 25 -1.93 -2.24 15.50
C MET A 25 -2.77 -1.70 16.66
N THR A 26 -4.02 -1.35 16.39
CA THR A 26 -4.95 -0.89 17.43
C THR A 26 -5.17 -1.97 18.48
N GLU A 27 -5.34 -3.22 18.07
CA GLU A 27 -5.51 -4.33 19.00
C GLU A 27 -4.26 -4.51 19.88
N ILE A 28 -3.06 -4.46 19.31
CA ILE A 28 -1.83 -4.58 20.08
C ILE A 28 -1.70 -3.44 21.09
N ARG A 29 -1.98 -2.20 20.69
CA ARG A 29 -1.95 -1.06 21.58
C ARG A 29 -2.94 -1.20 22.73
N THR A 30 -4.13 -1.72 22.44
CA THR A 30 -5.17 -1.99 23.45
C THR A 30 -4.69 -3.05 24.44
N GLN A 31 -4.07 -4.12 23.95
CA GLN A 31 -3.52 -5.19 24.80
C GLN A 31 -2.42 -4.66 25.70
N ILE A 32 -1.52 -3.81 25.18
CA ILE A 32 -0.45 -3.19 25.98
C ILE A 32 -1.06 -2.31 27.07
N ALA A 33 -2.02 -1.45 26.74
CA ALA A 33 -2.68 -0.57 27.71
C ALA A 33 -3.42 -1.37 28.76
N THR A 34 -4.12 -2.43 28.38
CA THR A 34 -4.85 -3.29 29.30
C THR A 34 -3.90 -4.00 30.27
N ALA A 35 -2.78 -4.51 29.76
CA ALA A 35 -1.76 -5.16 30.58
C ALA A 35 -1.14 -4.19 31.59
N ASP A 36 -0.88 -2.95 31.16
CA ASP A 36 -0.33 -1.92 32.05
C ASP A 36 -1.32 -1.56 33.15
N ILE A 37 -2.60 -1.40 32.84
CA ILE A 37 -3.65 -1.13 33.82
C ILE A 37 -3.76 -2.28 34.82
N ARG A 38 -3.75 -3.53 34.34
CA ARG A 38 -3.79 -4.72 35.22
C ARG A 38 -2.58 -4.79 36.13
N ARG A 39 -1.41 -4.47 35.61
CA ARG A 39 -0.18 -4.41 36.41
C ARG A 39 -0.31 -3.40 37.55
N GLN A 40 -0.80 -2.20 37.26
CA GLN A 40 -0.98 -1.15 38.23
C GLN A 40 -2.03 -1.54 39.28
N ALA A 41 -3.16 -2.08 38.84
CA ALA A 41 -4.26 -2.45 39.75
C ALA A 41 -3.87 -3.62 40.67
N ALA A 42 -3.15 -4.61 40.14
CA ALA A 42 -2.75 -5.81 40.88
C ALA A 42 -1.40 -5.67 41.54
N ARG A 43 -0.67 -4.57 41.37
CA ARG A 43 0.69 -4.35 41.83
C ARG A 43 1.64 -5.47 41.46
N ARG A 44 1.45 -6.01 40.26
CA ARG A 44 2.29 -7.08 39.71
C ARG A 44 3.30 -6.50 38.75
N ALA A 45 4.46 -7.15 38.67
CA ALA A 45 5.43 -6.83 37.63
C ALA A 45 4.85 -7.15 36.27
N LEU A 46 5.07 -6.26 35.30
CA LEU A 46 4.72 -6.52 33.90
C LEU A 46 5.62 -7.65 33.40
N ASP A 47 5.07 -8.58 32.61
CA ASP A 47 5.86 -9.58 31.91
C ASP A 47 6.71 -8.86 30.85
N ALA A 48 7.99 -8.69 31.15
CA ALA A 48 8.90 -7.95 30.29
C ALA A 48 9.06 -8.60 28.92
N GLN A 49 9.05 -9.93 28.88
CA GLN A 49 9.18 -10.65 27.62
C GLN A 49 7.96 -10.46 26.72
N TRP A 50 6.76 -10.59 27.30
CA TRP A 50 5.52 -10.35 26.57
C TRP A 50 5.45 -8.92 26.05
N PHE A 51 5.77 -7.96 26.91
CA PHE A 51 5.73 -6.54 26.56
C PHE A 51 6.70 -6.23 25.42
N GLN A 52 7.89 -6.81 25.47
CA GLN A 52 8.90 -6.62 24.41
C GLN A 52 8.44 -7.25 23.09
N GLN A 53 7.84 -8.44 23.15
CA GLN A 53 7.28 -9.08 21.96
C GLN A 53 6.14 -8.25 21.35
N ALA A 54 5.26 -7.71 22.18
CA ALA A 54 4.16 -6.85 21.72
C ALA A 54 4.68 -5.60 21.04
N LYS A 55 5.70 -4.94 21.62
CA LYS A 55 6.33 -3.77 21.02
C LYS A 55 7.00 -4.09 19.70
N THR A 56 7.69 -5.23 19.63
CA THR A 56 8.35 -5.69 18.38
C THR A 56 7.32 -5.94 17.29
N ALA A 57 6.22 -6.62 17.63
CA ALA A 57 5.13 -6.87 16.68
C ALA A 57 4.51 -5.57 16.18
N LEU A 58 4.28 -4.62 17.08
CA LEU A 58 3.73 -3.30 16.70
C LEU A 58 4.67 -2.57 15.75
N HIS A 59 5.97 -2.59 16.05
CA HIS A 59 6.98 -1.93 15.20
C HIS A 59 7.03 -2.56 13.81
N ALA A 60 7.00 -3.90 13.72
CA ALA A 60 6.99 -4.60 12.44
C ALA A 60 5.76 -4.23 11.60
N LYS A 61 4.59 -4.11 12.23
CA LYS A 61 3.37 -3.72 11.54
C LYS A 61 3.40 -2.26 11.10
N GLN A 62 4.00 -1.38 11.89
CA GLN A 62 4.21 0.02 11.51
C GLN A 62 5.10 0.14 10.28
N GLN A 63 6.16 -0.66 10.20
CA GLN A 63 7.03 -0.69 9.03
C GLN A 63 6.29 -1.23 7.80
N ALA A 64 5.53 -2.30 7.96
CA ALA A 64 4.72 -2.85 6.87
C ALA A 64 3.71 -1.81 6.35
N ALA A 65 3.06 -1.07 7.25
CA ALA A 65 2.13 -0.01 6.86
C ALA A 65 2.83 1.13 6.10
N ALA A 66 4.05 1.49 6.51
CA ALA A 66 4.83 2.50 5.81
C ALA A 66 5.19 2.06 4.39
N HIS A 67 5.61 0.80 4.21
CA HIS A 67 5.90 0.24 2.89
C HIS A 67 4.67 0.20 2.00
N LEU A 68 3.53 -0.21 2.55
CA LEU A 68 2.26 -0.24 1.80
C LEU A 68 1.80 1.16 1.41
N THR A 69 1.98 2.14 2.30
CA THR A 69 1.63 3.53 2.01
C THR A 69 2.45 4.08 0.84
N ALA A 70 3.76 3.81 0.83
CA ALA A 70 4.63 4.20 -0.27
C ALA A 70 4.22 3.52 -1.58
N HIS A 71 3.91 2.23 -1.51
CA HIS A 71 3.46 1.46 -2.66
C HIS A 71 2.11 1.98 -3.19
N LEU A 72 1.18 2.33 -2.29
CA LEU A 72 -0.11 2.91 -2.66
C LEU A 72 0.07 4.22 -3.43
N LYS A 73 0.99 5.08 -3.01
CA LYS A 73 1.30 6.32 -3.73
C LYS A 73 1.77 6.02 -5.16
N THR A 74 2.62 5.02 -5.32
CA THR A 74 3.12 4.59 -6.63
C THR A 74 1.97 4.10 -7.51
N LEU A 75 1.09 3.25 -6.98
CA LEU A 75 -0.06 2.73 -7.72
C LEU A 75 -1.03 3.84 -8.13
N THR A 76 -1.32 4.76 -7.21
CA THR A 76 -2.22 5.89 -7.48
C THR A 76 -1.67 6.80 -8.56
N ALA A 77 -0.36 7.11 -8.51
CA ALA A 77 0.29 7.93 -9.53
C ALA A 77 0.27 7.25 -10.90
N ARG A 78 0.53 5.93 -10.95
CA ARG A 78 0.51 5.16 -12.18
C ARG A 78 -0.90 5.11 -12.78
N ASN A 79 -1.91 4.83 -11.96
CA ASN A 79 -3.30 4.79 -12.41
C ASN A 79 -3.76 6.14 -12.93
N GLY A 80 -3.37 7.23 -12.27
CA GLY A 80 -3.69 8.58 -12.72
C GLY A 80 -3.07 8.89 -14.07
N ARG A 81 -1.81 8.52 -14.30
CA ARG A 81 -1.14 8.71 -15.58
C ARG A 81 -1.77 7.88 -16.70
N GLU A 82 -2.12 6.64 -16.41
CA GLU A 82 -2.77 5.77 -17.40
C GLU A 82 -4.19 6.26 -17.72
N GLY A 83 -4.95 6.67 -16.73
CA GLY A 83 -6.27 7.25 -16.94
C GLY A 83 -6.24 8.52 -17.80
N PHE A 84 -5.27 9.40 -17.55
CA PHE A 84 -5.07 10.59 -18.36
C PHE A 84 -4.69 10.23 -19.81
N LYS A 85 -3.78 9.27 -19.96
CA LYS A 85 -3.34 8.79 -21.26
C LYS A 85 -4.49 8.20 -22.06
N ASP A 86 -5.32 7.37 -21.43
CA ASP A 86 -6.49 6.77 -22.08
C ASP A 86 -7.51 7.82 -22.49
N ALA A 87 -7.77 8.80 -21.63
CA ALA A 87 -8.67 9.89 -21.93
C ALA A 87 -8.16 10.74 -23.11
N LEU A 88 -6.84 10.98 -23.15
CA LEU A 88 -6.20 11.72 -24.24
C LEU A 88 -6.35 10.96 -25.56
N ILE A 89 -6.15 9.66 -25.56
CA ILE A 89 -6.30 8.81 -26.73
C ILE A 89 -7.75 8.88 -27.26
N GLU A 90 -8.73 8.77 -26.37
CA GLU A 90 -10.15 8.85 -26.75
C GLU A 90 -10.52 10.20 -27.35
N LEU A 91 -9.94 11.29 -26.85
CA LEU A 91 -10.20 12.63 -27.38
C LEU A 91 -9.57 12.86 -28.73
N ILE A 92 -8.41 12.28 -28.99
CA ILE A 92 -7.63 12.50 -30.21
C ILE A 92 -8.05 11.56 -31.34
N ARG A 93 -8.37 10.31 -31.03
CA ARG A 93 -8.62 9.26 -32.00
C ARG A 93 -9.66 9.62 -33.08
N PRO A 94 -10.82 10.27 -32.75
CA PRO A 94 -11.82 10.61 -33.75
C PRO A 94 -11.35 11.61 -34.81
N HIS A 95 -10.25 12.34 -34.56
CA HIS A 95 -9.70 13.33 -35.47
C HIS A 95 -8.78 12.74 -36.55
N TYR A 96 -8.52 11.44 -36.48
CA TYR A 96 -7.61 10.76 -37.40
C TYR A 96 -8.32 9.56 -38.06
N ASP A 97 -7.98 9.30 -39.32
CA ASP A 97 -8.44 8.09 -39.97
C ASP A 97 -7.69 6.85 -39.43
N THR A 98 -8.17 5.68 -39.77
CA THR A 98 -7.62 4.42 -39.29
C THR A 98 -6.15 4.25 -39.66
N THR A 99 -5.78 4.59 -40.89
CA THR A 99 -4.40 4.43 -41.39
C THR A 99 -3.45 5.39 -40.66
N THR A 100 -3.83 6.66 -40.54
CA THR A 100 -3.02 7.67 -39.88
C THR A 100 -2.88 7.32 -38.38
N TRP A 101 -3.98 6.88 -37.76
CA TRP A 101 -3.94 6.45 -36.36
C TRP A 101 -2.98 5.30 -36.14
N ALA A 102 -3.00 4.28 -37.01
CA ALA A 102 -2.08 3.15 -36.93
C ALA A 102 -0.62 3.57 -37.05
N GLN A 103 -0.33 4.54 -37.93
CA GLN A 103 1.01 5.10 -38.09
C GLN A 103 1.47 5.84 -36.85
N LEU A 104 0.58 6.62 -36.22
CA LEU A 104 0.88 7.34 -34.97
C LEU A 104 1.19 6.35 -33.85
N ILE A 105 0.42 5.29 -33.72
CA ILE A 105 0.66 4.27 -32.70
C ILE A 105 2.02 3.61 -32.91
N GLN A 106 2.41 3.30 -34.14
CA GLN A 106 3.72 2.74 -34.43
C GLN A 106 4.84 3.71 -34.09
N GLN A 107 4.67 4.98 -34.42
CA GLN A 107 5.66 6.01 -34.07
C GLN A 107 5.83 6.15 -32.56
N ALA A 108 4.71 6.13 -31.80
CA ALA A 108 4.75 6.20 -30.35
C ALA A 108 5.47 4.99 -29.75
N ARG A 109 5.24 3.79 -30.29
CA ARG A 109 5.94 2.58 -29.83
C ARG A 109 7.44 2.65 -30.10
N ARG A 110 7.85 3.15 -31.26
CA ARG A 110 9.27 3.34 -31.58
C ARG A 110 9.93 4.35 -30.64
N ALA A 111 9.26 5.46 -30.38
CA ALA A 111 9.77 6.48 -29.47
C ALA A 111 9.94 5.95 -28.04
N HIS A 112 9.02 5.10 -27.62
CA HIS A 112 9.06 4.51 -26.27
C HIS A 112 10.18 3.46 -26.14
N HIS A 113 10.45 2.71 -27.20
CA HIS A 113 11.49 1.67 -27.22
C HIS A 113 12.86 2.17 -27.71
N GLY A 114 12.88 3.34 -28.31
CA GLY A 114 14.10 3.92 -28.88
C GLY A 114 15.04 4.59 -27.89
#